data_582f878a85c4709835dccefb904225c4
#
_entry.id   582f878a85c4709835dccefb904225c4
#
_cell.length_a   1.000
_cell.length_b   1.000
_cell.length_c   1.000
_cell.angle_alpha   90.00
_cell.angle_beta   90.00
_cell.angle_gamma   90.00
#
_symmetry.space_group_name_H-M   'P 1'
#
loop_
_entity.id
_entity.type
_entity.pdbx_description
1 polymer ?
#
loop_
_entity_poly.entity_id
_entity_poly.type
_entity_poly.pdbx_seq_one_letter_code
_entity_poly.pdbx_strand_id
1 'polypeptide(L)'
;KKQAPDLRVVYYDSMTKDGSIDWQNALTDENSMYMTDGDHPIADEMFLNFWWTEDKLAGDDLLAASATKAKELGIDPYSLYAGIDVQADGYDTPVKWNLFAGKDGKTHTSLGLYCPSWAYWSAGNPTTFRKNESRLWVNDEGNPSVSTPYEDDEKWTGVSNYVAEQSAVTSLPFVTNFNNGSGYSFFREGKQISKMDWNNRSVSDIQPTYRWIVADEGGNKTKADYSDADAWYGGSSLKFSGKVAKDGKTMVKLYSASVKTGAKPTLSIAAKANVDTDLKAVLTFADGSVETVNGKKKVGNDWGVIDYDIAKLSNKTLTGIDFTYQSSEDKTGYELLLGNI
;
A
#
# COMPACT_ATOMS: atom_id res chain seq x y z
N LYS A 1 -18.08 25.36 -5.10
CA LYS A 1 -16.90 25.77 -4.31
C LYS A 1 -17.11 26.95 -3.35
N LYS A 2 -17.95 27.97 -3.65
CA LYS A 2 -18.19 29.07 -2.69
C LYS A 2 -18.71 28.60 -1.33
N GLN A 3 -19.55 27.55 -1.28
CA GLN A 3 -20.10 26.98 -0.05
C GLN A 3 -19.30 25.86 0.56
N ALA A 4 -18.43 25.22 -0.22
CA ALA A 4 -17.55 24.11 0.18
C ALA A 4 -16.20 24.28 -0.54
N PRO A 5 -15.29 25.15 -0.05
CA PRO A 5 -14.04 25.48 -0.72
C PRO A 5 -13.10 24.26 -0.83
N ASP A 6 -13.17 23.36 0.12
CA ASP A 6 -12.32 22.14 0.16
C ASP A 6 -12.88 20.98 -0.68
N LEU A 7 -14.08 21.16 -1.28
CA LEU A 7 -14.64 20.13 -2.15
C LEU A 7 -13.84 20.03 -3.46
N ARG A 8 -13.33 18.83 -3.75
CA ARG A 8 -12.72 18.53 -5.04
C ARG A 8 -13.76 17.96 -5.99
N VAL A 9 -13.72 18.40 -7.24
CA VAL A 9 -14.62 17.97 -8.30
C VAL A 9 -13.81 17.16 -9.30
N VAL A 10 -14.17 15.89 -9.48
CA VAL A 10 -13.60 15.00 -10.51
C VAL A 10 -14.60 14.94 -11.66
N TYR A 11 -14.18 15.36 -12.84
CA TYR A 11 -14.95 15.23 -14.06
C TYR A 11 -14.70 13.84 -14.67
N TYR A 12 -15.76 13.16 -15.08
CA TYR A 12 -15.64 11.90 -15.82
C TYR A 12 -15.75 12.17 -17.32
N ASP A 13 -14.81 11.65 -18.10
CA ASP A 13 -14.79 11.79 -19.56
C ASP A 13 -16.00 11.11 -20.19
N SER A 14 -16.96 11.90 -20.65
CA SER A 14 -18.16 11.44 -21.34
C SER A 14 -18.79 12.51 -22.24
N MET A 15 -18.77 13.78 -21.85
CA MET A 15 -19.45 14.86 -22.59
C MET A 15 -18.44 15.72 -23.36
N THR A 16 -18.79 16.05 -24.59
CA THR A 16 -18.04 16.94 -25.45
C THR A 16 -18.61 18.36 -25.46
N LYS A 17 -17.87 19.29 -26.06
CA LYS A 17 -18.21 20.73 -26.09
C LYS A 17 -19.55 21.06 -26.72
N ASP A 18 -20.09 20.19 -27.59
CA ASP A 18 -21.39 20.34 -28.21
C ASP A 18 -22.55 19.74 -27.37
N GLY A 19 -22.22 19.15 -26.21
CA GLY A 19 -23.16 18.51 -25.30
C GLY A 19 -23.53 17.07 -25.68
N SER A 20 -22.88 16.48 -26.67
CA SER A 20 -23.03 15.05 -26.98
C SER A 20 -22.23 14.19 -26.01
N ILE A 21 -22.59 12.90 -25.94
CA ILE A 21 -21.81 11.89 -25.20
C ILE A 21 -20.92 11.20 -26.18
N ASP A 22 -19.61 11.41 -26.04
CA ASP A 22 -18.57 10.79 -26.85
C ASP A 22 -17.28 10.65 -26.02
N TRP A 23 -17.00 9.43 -25.54
CA TRP A 23 -15.85 9.16 -24.69
C TRP A 23 -14.56 9.32 -25.47
N GLN A 24 -13.78 10.33 -25.11
CA GLN A 24 -12.49 10.61 -25.73
C GLN A 24 -11.39 9.69 -25.21
N ASN A 25 -11.54 9.13 -24.02
CA ASN A 25 -10.52 8.35 -23.28
C ASN A 25 -9.20 9.12 -23.10
N ALA A 26 -9.26 10.42 -23.17
CA ALA A 26 -8.16 11.36 -23.16
C ALA A 26 -8.65 12.77 -22.82
N LEU A 27 -7.73 13.65 -22.43
CA LEU A 27 -7.98 15.09 -22.42
C LEU A 27 -7.74 15.64 -23.83
N THR A 28 -8.79 16.17 -24.47
CA THR A 28 -8.78 16.68 -25.84
C THR A 28 -9.39 18.08 -25.92
N ASP A 29 -9.41 18.67 -27.12
CA ASP A 29 -10.13 19.94 -27.37
C ASP A 29 -11.66 19.78 -27.24
N GLU A 30 -12.18 18.56 -27.32
CA GLU A 30 -13.60 18.27 -27.23
C GLU A 30 -14.12 18.29 -25.78
N ASN A 31 -13.27 18.04 -24.78
CA ASN A 31 -13.67 17.94 -23.37
C ASN A 31 -12.87 18.85 -22.41
N SER A 32 -11.84 19.55 -22.88
CA SER A 32 -10.97 20.37 -22.04
C SER A 32 -11.69 21.50 -21.33
N MET A 33 -12.80 22.00 -21.90
CA MET A 33 -13.63 23.04 -21.26
C MET A 33 -14.22 22.62 -19.92
N TYR A 34 -14.33 21.33 -19.62
CA TYR A 34 -14.81 20.86 -18.33
C TYR A 34 -13.71 20.86 -17.24
N MET A 35 -12.44 21.04 -17.66
CA MET A 35 -11.31 21.19 -16.77
C MET A 35 -10.97 22.67 -16.52
N THR A 36 -11.04 23.49 -17.58
CA THR A 36 -10.71 24.93 -17.48
C THR A 36 -11.40 25.72 -18.59
N ASP A 37 -11.75 26.98 -18.29
CA ASP A 37 -12.17 27.96 -19.31
C ASP A 37 -11.00 28.84 -19.79
N GLY A 38 -9.78 28.46 -19.42
CA GLY A 38 -8.54 29.19 -19.73
C GLY A 38 -8.06 30.05 -18.58
N ASP A 39 -8.97 30.77 -17.90
CA ASP A 39 -8.64 31.66 -16.80
C ASP A 39 -8.93 31.04 -15.41
N HIS A 40 -9.89 30.10 -15.36
CA HIS A 40 -10.35 29.52 -14.11
C HIS A 40 -10.46 28.00 -14.21
N PRO A 41 -10.08 27.26 -13.15
CA PRO A 41 -10.35 25.82 -13.07
C PRO A 41 -11.85 25.58 -12.90
N ILE A 42 -12.40 24.68 -13.72
CA ILE A 42 -13.80 24.21 -13.67
C ILE A 42 -13.88 22.97 -12.78
N ALA A 43 -13.17 21.91 -13.16
CA ALA A 43 -12.94 20.75 -12.30
C ALA A 43 -11.51 20.75 -11.76
N ASP A 44 -11.30 20.04 -10.66
CA ASP A 44 -9.97 19.88 -10.06
C ASP A 44 -9.21 18.71 -10.69
N GLU A 45 -9.94 17.70 -11.15
CA GLU A 45 -9.41 16.42 -11.63
C GLU A 45 -10.31 15.86 -12.73
N MET A 46 -9.77 14.95 -13.54
CA MET A 46 -10.51 14.27 -14.60
C MET A 46 -10.20 12.79 -14.65
N PHE A 47 -11.25 11.96 -14.72
CA PHE A 47 -11.15 10.53 -14.94
C PHE A 47 -11.29 10.25 -16.44
N LEU A 48 -10.22 9.71 -17.06
CA LEU A 48 -10.08 9.57 -18.51
C LEU A 48 -10.77 8.34 -19.11
N ASN A 49 -11.77 7.76 -18.43
CA ASN A 49 -12.43 6.53 -18.88
C ASN A 49 -11.44 5.34 -19.00
N PHE A 50 -11.83 4.23 -19.67
CA PHE A 50 -11.15 2.94 -19.58
C PHE A 50 -10.46 2.48 -20.87
N TRP A 51 -10.89 2.99 -22.05
CA TRP A 51 -10.51 2.42 -23.34
C TRP A 51 -9.24 3.01 -23.96
N TRP A 52 -8.47 3.76 -23.19
CA TRP A 52 -7.15 4.23 -23.61
C TRP A 52 -6.15 3.10 -23.90
N THR A 53 -6.44 1.87 -23.43
CA THR A 53 -5.62 0.66 -23.64
C THR A 53 -6.06 -0.16 -24.87
N GLU A 54 -7.15 0.20 -25.55
CA GLU A 54 -7.60 -0.57 -26.72
C GLU A 54 -6.73 -0.33 -27.96
N ASP A 55 -6.49 -1.41 -28.74
CA ASP A 55 -5.61 -1.39 -29.90
C ASP A 55 -5.98 -0.36 -30.96
N LYS A 56 -7.27 -0.15 -31.18
CA LYS A 56 -7.77 0.84 -32.14
C LYS A 56 -7.44 2.29 -31.77
N LEU A 57 -7.15 2.55 -30.47
CA LEU A 57 -6.83 3.87 -29.93
C LEU A 57 -5.36 3.97 -29.51
N ALA A 58 -4.67 2.84 -29.34
CA ALA A 58 -3.29 2.77 -28.83
C ALA A 58 -2.26 3.42 -29.76
N GLY A 59 -2.56 3.57 -31.06
CA GLY A 59 -1.67 4.24 -32.01
C GLY A 59 -1.43 5.70 -31.70
N ASP A 60 -2.32 6.34 -30.92
CA ASP A 60 -2.27 7.76 -30.61
C ASP A 60 -1.66 8.07 -29.22
N ASP A 61 -1.27 7.04 -28.45
CA ASP A 61 -0.78 7.18 -27.06
C ASP A 61 -1.57 8.23 -26.25
N LEU A 62 -2.84 7.92 -26.01
CA LEU A 62 -3.82 8.86 -25.46
C LEU A 62 -3.41 9.44 -24.11
N LEU A 63 -2.67 8.71 -23.28
CA LEU A 63 -2.20 9.20 -21.97
C LEU A 63 -1.06 10.21 -22.13
N ALA A 64 -0.08 9.95 -23.00
CA ALA A 64 0.99 10.90 -23.29
C ALA A 64 0.45 12.16 -23.96
N ALA A 65 -0.50 12.00 -24.90
CA ALA A 65 -1.20 13.13 -25.53
C ALA A 65 -1.98 13.96 -24.48
N SER A 66 -2.71 13.29 -23.57
CA SER A 66 -3.44 13.96 -22.47
C SER A 66 -2.51 14.73 -21.55
N ALA A 67 -1.37 14.16 -21.19
CA ALA A 67 -0.36 14.82 -20.36
C ALA A 67 0.25 16.05 -21.06
N THR A 68 0.44 15.99 -22.37
CA THR A 68 0.90 17.12 -23.19
C THR A 68 -0.16 18.21 -23.22
N LYS A 69 -1.41 17.86 -23.49
CA LYS A 69 -2.53 18.79 -23.51
C LYS A 69 -2.78 19.46 -22.17
N ALA A 70 -2.66 18.72 -21.08
CA ALA A 70 -2.76 19.27 -19.72
C ALA A 70 -1.72 20.38 -19.48
N LYS A 71 -0.46 20.14 -19.85
CA LYS A 71 0.62 21.13 -19.72
C LYS A 71 0.36 22.39 -20.55
N GLU A 72 -0.16 22.24 -21.78
CA GLU A 72 -0.54 23.38 -22.63
C GLU A 72 -1.63 24.24 -21.98
N LEU A 73 -2.53 23.62 -21.23
CA LEU A 73 -3.62 24.29 -20.51
C LEU A 73 -3.23 24.75 -19.10
N GLY A 74 -1.97 24.56 -18.67
CA GLY A 74 -1.53 24.90 -17.32
C GLY A 74 -2.09 23.96 -16.23
N ILE A 75 -2.53 22.75 -16.60
CA ILE A 75 -3.07 21.72 -15.72
C ILE A 75 -1.95 20.74 -15.36
N ASP A 76 -1.87 20.30 -14.09
CA ASP A 76 -0.98 19.22 -13.70
C ASP A 76 -1.43 17.91 -14.35
N PRO A 77 -0.60 17.23 -15.16
CA PRO A 77 -0.95 15.93 -15.73
C PRO A 77 -1.38 14.87 -14.70
N TYR A 78 -0.90 14.97 -13.48
CA TYR A 78 -1.29 14.06 -12.40
C TYR A 78 -2.67 14.37 -11.80
N SER A 79 -3.36 15.41 -12.22
CA SER A 79 -4.79 15.59 -11.97
C SER A 79 -5.69 14.80 -12.94
N LEU A 80 -5.08 14.14 -13.95
CA LEU A 80 -5.77 13.22 -14.86
C LEU A 80 -5.57 11.79 -14.37
N TYR A 81 -6.64 10.99 -14.37
CA TYR A 81 -6.64 9.60 -13.91
C TYR A 81 -6.90 8.66 -15.08
N ALA A 82 -5.90 7.88 -15.48
CA ALA A 82 -6.10 6.76 -16.39
C ALA A 82 -6.99 5.72 -15.71
N GLY A 83 -8.19 5.52 -16.22
CA GLY A 83 -9.18 4.62 -15.64
C GLY A 83 -8.89 3.16 -15.97
N ILE A 84 -9.01 2.28 -14.96
CA ILE A 84 -9.00 0.82 -15.14
C ILE A 84 -10.27 0.27 -14.50
N ASP A 85 -11.11 -0.41 -15.28
CA ASP A 85 -12.31 -1.07 -14.79
C ASP A 85 -11.96 -2.47 -14.25
N VAL A 86 -11.74 -2.55 -12.95
CA VAL A 86 -11.47 -3.83 -12.26
C VAL A 86 -12.75 -4.47 -11.70
N GLN A 87 -13.92 -3.93 -12.00
CA GLN A 87 -15.19 -4.40 -11.44
C GLN A 87 -15.51 -5.85 -11.82
N ALA A 88 -15.25 -6.23 -13.08
CA ALA A 88 -15.57 -7.58 -13.56
C ALA A 88 -14.44 -8.57 -13.29
N ASP A 89 -13.20 -8.24 -13.66
CA ASP A 89 -12.10 -9.18 -13.80
C ASP A 89 -10.97 -8.95 -12.79
N GLY A 90 -11.04 -7.86 -12.02
CA GLY A 90 -10.04 -7.55 -10.99
C GLY A 90 -8.62 -7.45 -11.56
N TYR A 91 -7.72 -8.26 -11.03
CA TYR A 91 -6.34 -8.35 -11.53
C TYR A 91 -6.20 -9.18 -12.82
N ASP A 92 -7.26 -9.75 -13.35
CA ASP A 92 -7.26 -10.37 -14.69
C ASP A 92 -7.72 -9.37 -15.77
N THR A 93 -8.01 -8.11 -15.39
CA THR A 93 -8.31 -7.01 -16.34
C THR A 93 -7.10 -6.75 -17.21
N PRO A 94 -7.22 -6.81 -18.56
CA PRO A 94 -6.12 -6.51 -19.47
C PRO A 94 -5.77 -5.01 -19.41
N VAL A 95 -4.50 -4.70 -19.22
CA VAL A 95 -3.98 -3.33 -19.16
C VAL A 95 -2.66 -3.23 -19.89
N LYS A 96 -2.58 -2.34 -20.87
CA LYS A 96 -1.31 -2.01 -21.54
C LYS A 96 -0.49 -1.05 -20.68
N TRP A 97 0.20 -1.60 -19.70
CA TRP A 97 0.98 -0.83 -18.73
C TRP A 97 2.05 0.06 -19.39
N ASN A 98 2.53 -0.31 -20.58
CA ASN A 98 3.46 0.48 -21.38
C ASN A 98 2.90 1.82 -21.84
N LEU A 99 1.60 1.95 -21.99
CA LEU A 99 0.94 3.21 -22.30
C LEU A 99 0.75 4.08 -21.05
N PHE A 100 0.68 3.46 -19.88
CA PHE A 100 0.56 4.17 -18.60
C PHE A 100 1.91 4.71 -18.10
N ALA A 101 2.96 3.90 -18.18
CA ALA A 101 4.30 4.25 -17.73
C ALA A 101 5.30 4.13 -18.87
N GLY A 102 6.10 5.16 -19.08
CA GLY A 102 7.19 5.15 -20.06
C GLY A 102 8.30 4.17 -19.67
N LYS A 103 9.23 3.91 -20.60
CA LYS A 103 10.41 3.04 -20.38
C LYS A 103 11.33 3.55 -19.25
N ASP A 104 11.22 4.81 -18.88
CA ASP A 104 11.95 5.44 -17.76
C ASP A 104 11.24 5.23 -16.40
N GLY A 105 10.15 4.47 -16.38
CA GLY A 105 9.34 4.19 -15.19
C GLY A 105 8.46 5.35 -14.74
N LYS A 106 8.40 6.46 -15.49
CA LYS A 106 7.53 7.59 -15.18
C LYS A 106 6.16 7.41 -15.80
N THR A 107 5.14 7.62 -14.98
CA THR A 107 3.75 7.60 -15.45
C THR A 107 3.40 8.92 -16.13
N HIS A 108 2.52 8.88 -17.11
CA HIS A 108 2.03 10.08 -17.81
C HIS A 108 0.97 10.82 -17.01
N THR A 109 0.15 10.07 -16.26
CA THR A 109 -1.00 10.53 -15.47
C THR A 109 -1.04 9.82 -14.13
N SER A 110 -1.98 10.16 -13.29
CA SER A 110 -2.40 9.33 -12.16
C SER A 110 -3.20 8.11 -12.63
N LEU A 111 -3.39 7.14 -11.73
CA LEU A 111 -4.18 5.92 -11.98
C LEU A 111 -5.50 5.99 -11.21
N GLY A 112 -6.60 5.63 -11.87
CA GLY A 112 -7.92 5.51 -11.26
C GLY A 112 -8.46 4.09 -11.37
N LEU A 113 -8.62 3.37 -10.26
CA LEU A 113 -9.24 2.06 -10.25
C LEU A 113 -10.74 2.18 -10.01
N TYR A 114 -11.53 1.69 -10.96
CA TYR A 114 -12.98 1.64 -10.82
C TYR A 114 -13.41 0.33 -10.16
N CYS A 115 -14.16 0.44 -9.04
CA CYS A 115 -14.71 -0.68 -8.28
C CYS A 115 -13.66 -1.70 -7.78
N PRO A 116 -12.56 -1.30 -7.11
CA PRO A 116 -11.59 -2.23 -6.52
C PRO A 116 -12.20 -3.09 -5.40
N SER A 117 -13.44 -2.80 -4.99
CA SER A 117 -14.28 -3.67 -4.15
C SER A 117 -14.49 -5.07 -4.74
N TRP A 118 -14.16 -5.28 -6.01
CA TRP A 118 -14.07 -6.59 -6.62
C TRP A 118 -13.27 -7.59 -5.75
N ALA A 119 -12.17 -7.15 -5.16
CA ALA A 119 -11.36 -7.99 -4.29
C ALA A 119 -12.16 -8.63 -3.15
N TYR A 120 -13.17 -7.92 -2.64
CA TYR A 120 -14.08 -8.40 -1.60
C TYR A 120 -15.22 -9.25 -2.20
N TRP A 121 -15.89 -8.76 -3.25
CA TRP A 121 -17.05 -9.44 -3.84
C TRP A 121 -16.71 -10.77 -4.49
N SER A 122 -15.50 -10.90 -5.06
CA SER A 122 -14.99 -12.13 -5.64
C SER A 122 -14.47 -13.13 -4.62
N ALA A 123 -14.32 -12.71 -3.35
CA ALA A 123 -13.78 -13.55 -2.28
C ALA A 123 -14.87 -14.24 -1.48
N GLY A 124 -14.77 -15.57 -1.34
CA GLY A 124 -15.69 -16.33 -0.49
C GLY A 124 -15.35 -16.33 1.00
N ASN A 125 -14.19 -15.77 1.39
CA ASN A 125 -13.71 -15.76 2.78
C ASN A 125 -12.58 -14.70 2.96
N PRO A 126 -12.22 -14.33 4.20
CA PRO A 126 -11.20 -13.33 4.48
C PRO A 126 -9.81 -13.64 3.92
N THR A 127 -9.43 -14.93 3.86
CA THR A 127 -8.12 -15.33 3.33
C THR A 127 -8.04 -15.09 1.82
N THR A 128 -9.10 -15.45 1.08
CA THR A 128 -9.19 -15.18 -0.37
C THR A 128 -9.24 -13.67 -0.63
N PHE A 129 -9.99 -12.93 0.18
CA PHE A 129 -10.04 -11.47 0.07
C PHE A 129 -8.63 -10.83 0.17
N ARG A 130 -7.87 -11.19 1.20
CA ARG A 130 -6.50 -10.67 1.36
C ARG A 130 -5.57 -11.06 0.21
N LYS A 131 -5.72 -12.28 -0.31
CA LYS A 131 -4.97 -12.72 -1.49
C LYS A 131 -5.33 -11.86 -2.71
N ASN A 132 -6.62 -11.61 -2.94
CA ASN A 132 -7.07 -10.77 -4.04
C ASN A 132 -6.55 -9.33 -3.91
N GLU A 133 -6.62 -8.74 -2.71
CA GLU A 133 -6.02 -7.44 -2.44
C GLU A 133 -4.52 -7.42 -2.72
N SER A 134 -3.78 -8.42 -2.23
CA SER A 134 -2.33 -8.49 -2.43
C SER A 134 -1.96 -8.58 -3.91
N ARG A 135 -2.69 -9.37 -4.69
CA ARG A 135 -2.47 -9.47 -6.14
C ARG A 135 -2.83 -8.17 -6.86
N LEU A 136 -3.93 -7.53 -6.47
CA LEU A 136 -4.38 -6.29 -7.09
C LEU A 136 -3.38 -5.14 -6.85
N TRP A 137 -2.92 -4.98 -5.61
CA TRP A 137 -2.10 -3.85 -5.20
C TRP A 137 -0.60 -4.09 -5.34
N VAL A 138 -0.11 -5.27 -5.03
CA VAL A 138 1.33 -5.56 -4.96
C VAL A 138 1.80 -6.35 -6.18
N ASN A 139 1.55 -7.64 -6.22
CA ASN A 139 1.83 -8.60 -7.28
C ASN A 139 1.36 -10.00 -6.84
N ASP A 140 1.56 -11.01 -7.70
CA ASP A 140 1.18 -12.40 -7.41
C ASP A 140 1.79 -12.98 -6.13
N GLU A 141 2.98 -12.51 -5.74
CA GLU A 141 3.67 -12.96 -4.54
C GLU A 141 3.34 -12.13 -3.29
N GLY A 142 2.66 -10.98 -3.45
CA GLY A 142 2.42 -10.03 -2.37
C GLY A 142 3.69 -9.38 -1.82
N ASN A 143 4.82 -9.48 -2.53
CA ASN A 143 6.11 -8.95 -2.14
C ASN A 143 6.57 -7.86 -3.13
N PRO A 144 6.54 -6.58 -2.76
CA PRO A 144 6.92 -5.48 -3.65
C PRO A 144 8.42 -5.42 -3.96
N SER A 145 9.27 -6.18 -3.25
CA SER A 145 10.70 -6.31 -3.60
C SER A 145 10.92 -7.21 -4.81
N VAL A 146 9.93 -8.01 -5.19
CA VAL A 146 9.91 -8.78 -6.44
C VAL A 146 9.20 -7.95 -7.49
N SER A 147 9.94 -7.28 -8.36
CA SER A 147 9.35 -6.61 -9.51
C SER A 147 9.01 -7.64 -10.58
N THR A 148 7.78 -7.64 -11.05
CA THR A 148 7.43 -8.34 -12.27
C THR A 148 8.06 -7.57 -13.44
N PRO A 149 8.86 -8.19 -14.31
CA PRO A 149 9.38 -7.53 -15.48
C PRO A 149 8.23 -6.93 -16.28
N TYR A 150 8.47 -5.73 -16.76
CA TYR A 150 7.60 -5.08 -17.70
C TYR A 150 7.59 -5.90 -19.01
N GLU A 151 6.46 -6.53 -19.31
CA GLU A 151 6.21 -7.26 -20.54
C GLU A 151 5.00 -6.63 -21.24
N ASP A 152 5.00 -6.63 -22.56
CA ASP A 152 3.92 -6.08 -23.42
C ASP A 152 2.67 -7.01 -23.47
N ASP A 153 2.47 -7.86 -22.46
CA ASP A 153 1.50 -8.95 -22.52
C ASP A 153 0.18 -8.67 -21.78
N GLU A 154 -0.09 -7.43 -21.44
CA GLU A 154 -1.31 -7.02 -20.72
C GLU A 154 -1.48 -7.70 -19.33
N LYS A 155 -0.44 -8.33 -18.82
CA LYS A 155 -0.49 -9.04 -17.57
C LYS A 155 -0.53 -8.08 -16.38
N TRP A 156 -1.42 -8.36 -15.43
CA TRP A 156 -1.49 -7.58 -14.20
C TRP A 156 -0.25 -7.82 -13.33
N THR A 157 0.52 -6.76 -13.12
CA THR A 157 1.79 -6.82 -12.37
C THR A 157 1.70 -6.20 -10.96
N GLY A 158 0.53 -5.66 -10.61
CA GLY A 158 0.31 -4.94 -9.36
C GLY A 158 0.50 -3.43 -9.48
N VAL A 159 -0.37 -2.68 -8.83
CA VAL A 159 -0.35 -1.21 -8.87
C VAL A 159 0.96 -0.63 -8.32
N SER A 160 1.55 -1.26 -7.31
CA SER A 160 2.78 -0.80 -6.66
C SER A 160 4.02 -0.77 -7.56
N ASN A 161 3.97 -1.43 -8.73
CA ASN A 161 5.04 -1.32 -9.71
C ASN A 161 5.07 0.04 -10.43
N TYR A 162 3.97 0.78 -10.40
CA TYR A 162 3.82 2.03 -11.16
C TYR A 162 3.52 3.23 -10.28
N VAL A 163 2.87 3.03 -9.15
CA VAL A 163 2.44 4.09 -8.24
C VAL A 163 3.32 4.09 -7.00
N ALA A 164 4.00 5.21 -6.75
CA ALA A 164 4.82 5.38 -5.58
C ALA A 164 3.98 5.35 -4.30
N GLU A 165 4.55 4.76 -3.25
CA GLU A 165 3.93 4.71 -1.94
C GLU A 165 3.72 6.13 -1.38
N GLN A 166 2.53 6.39 -0.87
CA GLN A 166 2.23 7.57 -0.06
C GLN A 166 2.57 7.29 1.40
N SER A 167 2.95 8.33 2.16
CA SER A 167 3.19 8.18 3.59
C SER A 167 1.92 7.74 4.31
N ALA A 168 1.94 6.55 4.89
CA ALA A 168 0.82 6.02 5.64
C ALA A 168 0.73 6.65 7.06
N VAL A 169 1.88 7.00 7.66
CA VAL A 169 1.97 7.57 9.01
C VAL A 169 2.24 9.07 8.90
N THR A 170 1.20 9.89 9.11
CA THR A 170 1.27 11.36 8.98
C THR A 170 1.01 12.11 10.28
N SER A 171 0.64 11.42 11.37
CA SER A 171 0.37 12.02 12.67
C SER A 171 0.77 11.08 13.82
N LEU A 172 0.98 11.65 15.01
CA LEU A 172 1.21 10.92 16.24
C LEU A 172 0.13 11.26 17.28
N PRO A 173 -0.25 10.35 18.17
CA PRO A 173 0.26 8.98 18.26
C PRO A 173 -0.19 8.11 17.07
N PHE A 174 0.68 7.24 16.60
CA PHE A 174 0.36 6.20 15.63
C PHE A 174 0.26 4.86 16.35
N VAL A 175 -0.81 4.12 16.10
CA VAL A 175 -1.02 2.77 16.64
C VAL A 175 -1.60 1.90 15.53
N THR A 176 -1.05 0.73 15.36
CA THR A 176 -1.62 -0.34 14.53
C THR A 176 -1.57 -1.66 15.29
N ASN A 177 -2.61 -2.47 15.16
CA ASN A 177 -2.63 -3.87 15.61
C ASN A 177 -2.59 -4.82 14.41
N PHE A 178 -2.37 -4.31 13.20
CA PHE A 178 -2.51 -5.07 11.96
C PHE A 178 -3.88 -5.72 11.80
N ASN A 179 -4.89 -5.11 12.42
CA ASN A 179 -6.26 -5.62 12.37
C ASN A 179 -6.92 -5.23 11.05
N ASN A 180 -7.34 -6.23 10.27
CA ASN A 180 -7.99 -6.03 8.99
C ASN A 180 -9.50 -5.71 9.10
N GLY A 181 -10.02 -5.53 10.31
CA GLY A 181 -11.45 -5.30 10.54
C GLY A 181 -12.31 -6.54 10.32
N SER A 182 -11.72 -7.73 10.34
CA SER A 182 -12.42 -9.01 10.24
C SER A 182 -11.57 -10.13 10.85
N GLY A 183 -12.19 -11.26 11.15
CA GLY A 183 -11.49 -12.45 11.64
C GLY A 183 -12.42 -13.58 11.98
N TYR A 184 -11.85 -14.75 12.25
CA TYR A 184 -12.55 -15.95 12.74
C TYR A 184 -12.62 -16.01 14.27
N SER A 185 -11.95 -15.08 14.92
CA SER A 185 -11.88 -14.94 16.37
C SER A 185 -11.62 -13.48 16.71
N PHE A 186 -11.86 -13.09 17.95
CA PHE A 186 -11.45 -11.79 18.45
C PHE A 186 -10.49 -11.95 19.63
N PHE A 187 -9.38 -11.23 19.56
CA PHE A 187 -8.31 -11.25 20.57
C PHE A 187 -8.21 -9.91 21.31
N ARG A 188 -7.76 -9.96 22.53
CA ARG A 188 -7.40 -8.80 23.34
C ARG A 188 -6.18 -9.13 24.18
N GLU A 189 -5.12 -8.32 24.04
CA GLU A 189 -3.82 -8.53 24.70
C GLU A 189 -3.30 -9.97 24.54
N GLY A 190 -3.41 -10.50 23.30
CA GLY A 190 -2.98 -11.85 22.97
C GLY A 190 -3.89 -12.98 23.49
N LYS A 191 -5.02 -12.67 24.11
CA LYS A 191 -5.99 -13.66 24.59
C LYS A 191 -7.21 -13.71 23.70
N GLN A 192 -7.57 -14.90 23.23
CA GLN A 192 -8.79 -15.12 22.48
C GLN A 192 -10.01 -14.91 23.41
N ILE A 193 -10.85 -13.93 23.09
CA ILE A 193 -12.06 -13.61 23.87
C ILE A 193 -13.36 -14.00 23.14
N SER A 194 -13.29 -14.24 21.84
CA SER A 194 -14.40 -14.76 21.04
C SER A 194 -13.89 -15.74 19.99
N LYS A 195 -14.67 -16.76 19.69
CA LYS A 195 -14.46 -17.73 18.60
C LYS A 195 -15.48 -17.58 17.47
N MET A 196 -16.14 -16.42 17.41
CA MET A 196 -17.13 -16.13 16.38
C MET A 196 -16.49 -15.34 15.26
N ASP A 197 -16.85 -15.67 14.04
CA ASP A 197 -16.53 -14.89 12.85
C ASP A 197 -17.13 -13.49 12.99
N TRP A 198 -16.39 -12.49 12.56
CA TRP A 198 -16.84 -11.12 12.59
C TRP A 198 -16.27 -10.31 11.43
N ASN A 199 -16.98 -9.26 11.05
CA ASN A 199 -16.56 -8.30 10.04
C ASN A 199 -17.07 -6.91 10.43
N ASN A 200 -16.14 -6.00 10.67
CA ASN A 200 -16.39 -4.57 10.85
C ASN A 200 -15.21 -3.78 10.30
N ARG A 201 -15.28 -3.40 9.04
CA ARG A 201 -14.18 -2.69 8.35
C ARG A 201 -13.89 -1.30 8.93
N SER A 202 -14.84 -0.71 9.65
CA SER A 202 -14.63 0.60 10.29
C SER A 202 -13.62 0.58 11.45
N VAL A 203 -13.28 -0.62 11.95
CA VAL A 203 -12.27 -0.81 12.99
C VAL A 203 -10.97 -1.41 12.44
N SER A 204 -10.78 -1.41 11.12
CA SER A 204 -9.51 -1.80 10.53
C SER A 204 -8.44 -0.75 10.84
N ASP A 205 -7.24 -1.22 11.12
CA ASP A 205 -6.08 -0.35 11.31
C ASP A 205 -5.48 0.12 9.97
N ILE A 206 -4.61 1.12 10.01
CA ILE A 206 -3.78 1.49 8.86
C ILE A 206 -2.82 0.34 8.59
N GLN A 207 -2.95 -0.24 7.40
CA GLN A 207 -2.10 -1.31 6.93
C GLN A 207 -0.86 -0.74 6.22
N PRO A 208 0.28 -1.45 6.17
CA PRO A 208 1.40 -1.07 5.33
C PRO A 208 0.96 -0.89 3.87
N THR A 209 1.37 0.19 3.21
CA THR A 209 0.87 0.55 1.87
C THR A 209 1.25 -0.49 0.83
N TYR A 210 2.53 -0.89 0.80
CA TYR A 210 3.00 -2.01 -0.02
C TYR A 210 3.00 -3.33 0.75
N ARG A 211 2.24 -3.39 1.83
CA ARG A 211 2.24 -4.48 2.78
C ARG A 211 3.57 -4.57 3.54
N TRP A 212 4.61 -5.08 2.91
CA TRP A 212 5.96 -5.22 3.48
C TRP A 212 6.97 -5.54 2.37
N ILE A 213 8.21 -5.16 2.59
CA ILE A 213 9.34 -5.61 1.78
C ILE A 213 10.23 -6.44 2.69
N VAL A 214 10.44 -7.71 2.35
CA VAL A 214 11.23 -8.67 3.14
C VAL A 214 12.55 -8.95 2.41
N ALA A 215 13.66 -8.73 3.08
CA ALA A 215 15.01 -9.03 2.57
C ALA A 215 15.72 -9.96 3.56
N ASP A 216 15.96 -11.19 3.11
CA ASP A 216 16.61 -12.25 3.86
C ASP A 216 18.11 -12.32 3.57
N GLU A 217 18.92 -12.48 4.62
CA GLU A 217 20.36 -12.64 4.56
C GLU A 217 20.82 -13.85 5.41
N GLY A 218 22.01 -14.38 5.16
CA GLY A 218 22.66 -15.37 6.00
C GLY A 218 21.94 -16.72 6.07
N GLY A 219 21.20 -17.10 5.03
CA GLY A 219 20.52 -18.40 4.95
C GLY A 219 19.06 -18.39 5.43
N ASN A 220 18.53 -17.22 5.83
CA ASN A 220 17.10 -17.05 6.07
C ASN A 220 16.33 -17.21 4.75
N LYS A 221 15.11 -17.76 4.86
CA LYS A 221 14.11 -17.83 3.78
C LYS A 221 12.76 -17.67 4.45
N THR A 222 12.26 -16.44 4.49
CA THR A 222 11.01 -16.11 5.18
C THR A 222 10.03 -15.42 4.24
N LYS A 223 8.77 -15.50 4.58
CA LYS A 223 7.69 -14.78 3.90
C LYS A 223 6.82 -14.09 4.94
N ALA A 224 6.21 -13.01 4.55
CA ALA A 224 5.24 -12.28 5.36
C ALA A 224 3.82 -12.53 4.86
N ASP A 225 2.88 -12.60 5.78
CA ASP A 225 1.44 -12.70 5.52
C ASP A 225 0.66 -12.25 6.77
N TYR A 226 -0.65 -12.07 6.65
CA TYR A 226 -1.51 -11.95 7.82
C TYR A 226 -1.85 -13.31 8.40
N SER A 227 -1.98 -13.38 9.74
CA SER A 227 -2.47 -14.55 10.46
C SER A 227 -3.77 -14.20 11.17
N ASP A 228 -4.81 -15.03 10.99
CA ASP A 228 -6.05 -14.96 11.75
C ASP A 228 -6.06 -15.95 12.93
N ALA A 229 -5.02 -16.77 13.05
CA ALA A 229 -4.95 -17.81 14.06
C ALA A 229 -4.60 -17.27 15.46
N ASP A 230 -3.88 -16.15 15.51
CA ASP A 230 -3.45 -15.51 16.75
C ASP A 230 -3.19 -14.01 16.51
N ALA A 231 -3.58 -13.17 17.46
CA ALA A 231 -3.42 -11.73 17.36
C ALA A 231 -3.25 -11.08 18.74
N TRP A 232 -2.63 -9.90 18.78
CA TRP A 232 -2.58 -9.09 19.99
C TRP A 232 -3.94 -8.44 20.27
N TYR A 233 -4.53 -7.83 19.23
CA TYR A 233 -5.84 -7.22 19.30
C TYR A 233 -6.58 -7.38 17.97
N GLY A 234 -7.90 -7.57 18.02
CA GLY A 234 -8.73 -7.71 16.82
C GLY A 234 -8.71 -9.11 16.24
N GLY A 235 -8.71 -9.23 14.90
CA GLY A 235 -8.86 -10.50 14.20
C GLY A 235 -7.59 -11.03 13.54
N SER A 236 -6.51 -10.24 13.48
CA SER A 236 -5.31 -10.60 12.73
C SER A 236 -4.03 -9.99 13.30
N SER A 237 -2.91 -10.58 12.95
CA SER A 237 -1.55 -10.09 13.18
C SER A 237 -0.71 -10.22 11.92
N LEU A 238 0.41 -9.50 11.83
CA LEU A 238 1.37 -9.68 10.76
C LEU A 238 2.32 -10.83 11.12
N LYS A 239 2.41 -11.84 10.24
CA LYS A 239 3.19 -13.07 10.45
C LYS A 239 4.35 -13.18 9.49
N PHE A 240 5.54 -13.43 10.03
CA PHE A 240 6.72 -13.84 9.28
C PHE A 240 6.98 -15.32 9.55
N SER A 241 7.10 -16.13 8.48
CA SER A 241 7.24 -17.57 8.62
C SER A 241 8.19 -18.16 7.59
N GLY A 242 8.87 -19.25 7.95
CA GLY A 242 9.76 -19.96 7.03
C GLY A 242 10.92 -20.64 7.72
N LYS A 243 12.13 -20.51 7.15
CA LYS A 243 13.37 -21.00 7.72
C LYS A 243 14.25 -19.82 8.13
N VAL A 244 14.82 -19.89 9.32
CA VAL A 244 15.85 -18.95 9.79
C VAL A 244 17.10 -19.71 10.20
N ALA A 245 18.25 -19.08 10.00
CA ALA A 245 19.54 -19.50 10.50
C ALA A 245 19.95 -18.61 11.69
N LYS A 246 20.69 -19.17 12.66
CA LYS A 246 21.16 -18.44 13.85
C LYS A 246 21.89 -17.14 13.52
N ASP A 247 22.71 -17.15 12.48
CA ASP A 247 23.47 -15.98 12.04
C ASP A 247 22.76 -15.22 10.89
N GLY A 248 21.58 -15.70 10.49
CA GLY A 248 20.76 -15.07 9.47
C GLY A 248 20.02 -13.86 10.01
N LYS A 249 19.84 -12.88 9.16
CA LYS A 249 19.12 -11.65 9.46
C LYS A 249 18.05 -11.42 8.42
N THR A 250 16.90 -10.94 8.83
CA THR A 250 15.83 -10.47 7.92
C THR A 250 15.52 -9.00 8.20
N MET A 251 15.51 -8.20 7.14
CA MET A 251 15.04 -6.83 7.15
C MET A 251 13.61 -6.78 6.62
N VAL A 252 12.76 -6.02 7.28
CA VAL A 252 11.38 -5.78 6.86
C VAL A 252 11.12 -4.30 6.77
N LYS A 253 10.92 -3.77 5.58
CA LYS A 253 10.36 -2.43 5.39
C LYS A 253 8.85 -2.51 5.55
N LEU A 254 8.26 -1.60 6.31
CA LEU A 254 6.85 -1.74 6.69
C LEU A 254 6.02 -0.48 6.41
N TYR A 255 6.42 0.67 6.95
CA TYR A 255 5.68 1.91 6.78
C TYR A 255 6.56 3.04 6.27
N SER A 256 6.08 3.76 5.26
CA SER A 256 6.49 5.13 5.03
C SER A 256 5.84 6.04 6.05
N ALA A 257 6.54 7.11 6.40
CA ALA A 257 6.06 8.09 7.35
C ALA A 257 6.44 9.52 6.92
N SER A 258 5.67 10.48 7.36
CA SER A 258 5.99 11.90 7.22
C SER A 258 5.52 12.62 8.48
N VAL A 259 6.23 12.39 9.60
CA VAL A 259 5.79 12.87 10.91
C VAL A 259 6.96 13.30 11.78
N LYS A 260 6.79 14.41 12.49
CA LYS A 260 7.79 14.90 13.44
C LYS A 260 7.64 14.16 14.77
N THR A 261 8.72 13.54 15.25
CA THR A 261 8.77 12.97 16.58
C THR A 261 8.69 14.10 17.62
N GLY A 262 7.96 13.86 18.71
CA GLY A 262 7.84 14.83 19.79
C GLY A 262 9.11 14.95 20.65
N ALA A 263 9.03 15.75 21.71
CA ALA A 263 10.13 15.93 22.66
C ALA A 263 10.47 14.66 23.47
N LYS A 264 9.50 13.76 23.63
CA LYS A 264 9.65 12.50 24.38
C LYS A 264 9.04 11.35 23.56
N PRO A 265 9.67 10.96 22.42
CA PRO A 265 9.15 9.89 21.61
C PRO A 265 9.27 8.55 22.33
N THR A 266 8.27 7.69 22.14
CA THR A 266 8.24 6.31 22.61
C THR A 266 7.92 5.39 21.46
N LEU A 267 8.46 4.18 21.48
CA LEU A 267 8.13 3.10 20.56
C LEU A 267 8.03 1.80 21.36
N SER A 268 6.95 1.09 21.15
CA SER A 268 6.76 -0.25 21.69
C SER A 268 6.12 -1.15 20.63
N ILE A 269 6.42 -2.44 20.70
CA ILE A 269 5.92 -3.45 19.77
C ILE A 269 5.45 -4.65 20.56
N ALA A 270 4.20 -5.08 20.35
CA ALA A 270 3.75 -6.38 20.83
C ALA A 270 4.10 -7.45 19.82
N ALA A 271 4.86 -8.45 20.25
CA ALA A 271 5.31 -9.54 19.38
C ALA A 271 5.36 -10.88 20.13
N LYS A 272 5.37 -11.97 19.33
CA LYS A 272 5.47 -13.36 19.77
C LYS A 272 6.25 -14.15 18.73
N ALA A 273 7.14 -15.04 19.15
CA ALA A 273 7.90 -15.89 18.22
C ALA A 273 8.07 -17.30 18.82
N ASN A 274 8.08 -18.33 17.98
CA ASN A 274 8.23 -19.71 18.41
C ASN A 274 9.68 -20.12 18.73
N VAL A 275 10.60 -19.15 18.72
CA VAL A 275 11.99 -19.24 19.20
C VAL A 275 12.47 -17.86 19.59
N ASP A 276 13.36 -17.78 20.58
CA ASP A 276 13.89 -16.50 21.04
C ASP A 276 14.47 -15.69 19.86
N THR A 277 13.94 -14.51 19.68
CA THR A 277 14.24 -13.65 18.55
C THR A 277 14.66 -12.25 19.02
N ASP A 278 15.78 -11.77 18.53
CA ASP A 278 16.16 -10.36 18.65
C ASP A 278 15.41 -9.56 17.60
N LEU A 279 14.50 -8.68 18.04
CA LEU A 279 13.74 -7.78 17.19
C LEU A 279 14.22 -6.35 17.40
N LYS A 280 14.74 -5.72 16.35
CA LYS A 280 15.24 -4.34 16.38
C LYS A 280 14.37 -3.46 15.51
N ALA A 281 14.06 -2.26 16.00
CA ALA A 281 13.44 -1.23 15.19
C ALA A 281 14.49 -0.55 14.31
N VAL A 282 14.14 -0.25 13.09
CA VAL A 282 14.95 0.51 12.14
C VAL A 282 14.14 1.73 11.71
N LEU A 283 14.61 2.91 12.09
CA LEU A 283 13.91 4.16 11.90
C LEU A 283 14.69 5.04 10.93
N THR A 284 14.03 5.46 9.86
CA THR A 284 14.62 6.32 8.82
C THR A 284 14.09 7.75 9.00
N PHE A 285 14.96 8.74 8.82
CA PHE A 285 14.63 10.15 9.00
C PHE A 285 14.86 10.98 7.73
N ALA A 286 14.22 12.14 7.66
CA ALA A 286 14.29 13.03 6.50
C ALA A 286 15.69 13.61 6.23
N ASP A 287 16.58 13.61 7.24
CA ASP A 287 17.99 13.99 7.08
C ASP A 287 18.85 12.87 6.46
N GLY A 288 18.24 11.74 6.08
CA GLY A 288 18.89 10.55 5.53
C GLY A 288 19.49 9.63 6.59
N SER A 289 19.44 10.00 7.88
CA SER A 289 19.93 9.12 8.94
C SER A 289 19.03 7.91 9.14
N VAL A 290 19.65 6.76 9.45
CA VAL A 290 18.96 5.51 9.78
C VAL A 290 19.44 5.05 11.14
N GLU A 291 18.52 4.85 12.07
CA GLU A 291 18.80 4.40 13.43
C GLU A 291 18.27 2.99 13.67
N THR A 292 19.15 2.09 14.09
CA THR A 292 18.77 0.74 14.52
C THR A 292 18.75 0.67 16.04
N VAL A 293 17.60 0.41 16.61
CA VAL A 293 17.37 0.41 18.06
C VAL A 293 17.06 -1.00 18.54
N ASN A 294 17.81 -1.48 19.52
CA ASN A 294 17.57 -2.78 20.13
C ASN A 294 16.30 -2.75 21.00
N GLY A 295 15.52 -3.82 20.94
CA GLY A 295 14.48 -4.05 21.93
C GLY A 295 15.06 -4.27 23.33
N LYS A 296 14.37 -3.83 24.39
CA LYS A 296 14.81 -4.02 25.79
C LYS A 296 14.79 -5.49 26.24
N LYS A 297 14.14 -6.35 25.48
CA LYS A 297 14.10 -7.81 25.67
C LYS A 297 13.93 -8.53 24.34
N LYS A 298 14.20 -9.83 24.33
CA LYS A 298 13.89 -10.69 23.18
C LYS A 298 12.41 -10.98 23.08
N VAL A 299 11.97 -11.29 21.87
CA VAL A 299 10.65 -11.88 21.60
C VAL A 299 10.72 -13.37 21.92
N GLY A 300 9.81 -13.83 22.76
CA GLY A 300 9.69 -15.25 23.14
C GLY A 300 8.37 -15.88 22.65
N ASN A 301 8.07 -17.05 23.20
CA ASN A 301 6.92 -17.87 22.75
C ASN A 301 5.55 -17.35 23.21
N ASP A 302 5.51 -16.39 24.12
CA ASP A 302 4.28 -15.74 24.54
C ASP A 302 4.23 -14.29 24.03
N TRP A 303 3.03 -13.77 23.84
CA TRP A 303 2.85 -12.36 23.53
C TRP A 303 3.51 -11.45 24.59
N GLY A 304 4.28 -10.50 24.15
CA GLY A 304 4.93 -9.55 25.03
C GLY A 304 5.19 -8.23 24.35
N VAL A 305 5.08 -7.15 25.13
CA VAL A 305 5.41 -5.80 24.66
C VAL A 305 6.91 -5.57 24.83
N ILE A 306 7.57 -5.17 23.77
CA ILE A 306 8.99 -4.82 23.70
C ILE A 306 9.08 -3.31 23.57
N ASP A 307 9.75 -2.65 24.50
CA ASP A 307 10.03 -1.22 24.45
C ASP A 307 11.37 -0.95 23.76
N TYR A 308 11.46 0.18 23.08
CA TYR A 308 12.68 0.67 22.43
C TYR A 308 13.05 2.04 22.99
N ASP A 309 14.33 2.23 23.30
CA ASP A 309 14.83 3.52 23.77
C ASP A 309 15.13 4.44 22.59
N ILE A 310 14.17 5.28 22.27
CA ILE A 310 14.24 6.27 21.18
C ILE A 310 14.28 7.71 21.69
N ALA A 311 14.57 7.95 22.97
CA ALA A 311 14.58 9.28 23.57
C ALA A 311 15.53 10.26 22.83
N LYS A 312 16.65 9.76 22.30
CA LYS A 312 17.63 10.55 21.53
C LYS A 312 17.13 10.99 20.15
N LEU A 313 16.02 10.42 19.67
CA LEU A 313 15.43 10.69 18.36
C LEU A 313 14.31 11.74 18.43
N SER A 314 14.32 12.57 19.46
CA SER A 314 13.33 13.64 19.64
C SER A 314 13.45 14.73 18.56
N ASN A 315 12.31 15.29 18.17
CA ASN A 315 12.19 16.42 17.22
C ASN A 315 12.75 16.15 15.82
N LYS A 316 13.01 14.91 15.44
CA LYS A 316 13.37 14.51 14.07
C LYS A 316 12.13 14.26 13.21
N THR A 317 12.24 14.43 11.91
CA THR A 317 11.17 14.02 10.97
C THR A 317 11.39 12.58 10.56
N LEU A 318 10.49 11.70 11.00
CA LEU A 318 10.49 10.27 10.69
C LEU A 318 9.91 10.05 9.29
N THR A 319 10.60 9.24 8.47
CA THR A 319 10.19 8.89 7.10
C THR A 319 10.00 7.40 6.87
N GLY A 320 10.46 6.54 7.79
CA GLY A 320 10.26 5.09 7.71
C GLY A 320 10.24 4.43 9.08
N ILE A 321 9.38 3.40 9.23
CA ILE A 321 9.30 2.51 10.39
C ILE A 321 9.46 1.09 9.89
N ASP A 322 10.61 0.51 10.17
CA ASP A 322 11.04 -0.79 9.67
C ASP A 322 11.54 -1.66 10.83
N PHE A 323 11.79 -2.94 10.56
CA PHE A 323 12.30 -3.88 11.54
C PHE A 323 13.40 -4.76 10.96
N THR A 324 14.25 -5.25 11.83
CA THR A 324 15.11 -6.38 11.53
C THR A 324 15.02 -7.40 12.65
N TYR A 325 15.01 -8.68 12.29
CA TYR A 325 15.02 -9.75 13.29
C TYR A 325 16.07 -10.79 13.01
N GLN A 326 16.53 -11.42 14.10
CA GLN A 326 17.50 -12.51 14.10
C GLN A 326 17.09 -13.54 15.14
N SER A 327 17.02 -14.81 14.73
CA SER A 327 16.75 -15.92 15.63
C SER A 327 17.98 -16.28 16.48
N SER A 328 17.75 -16.76 17.70
CA SER A 328 18.83 -17.27 18.55
C SER A 328 19.40 -18.61 18.12
N GLU A 329 18.72 -19.32 17.22
CA GLU A 329 19.08 -20.65 16.73
C GLU A 329 18.57 -20.90 15.32
N ASP A 330 19.04 -21.96 14.68
CA ASP A 330 18.49 -22.46 13.42
C ASP A 330 17.07 -22.98 13.64
N LYS A 331 16.12 -22.56 12.81
CA LYS A 331 14.71 -22.99 12.92
C LYS A 331 14.09 -23.18 11.55
N THR A 332 13.69 -24.42 11.26
CA THR A 332 12.73 -24.72 10.19
C THR A 332 11.32 -24.63 10.78
N GLY A 333 10.40 -23.96 10.10
CA GLY A 333 9.07 -23.65 10.65
C GLY A 333 9.10 -22.52 11.69
N TYR A 334 9.99 -21.55 11.45
CA TYR A 334 10.01 -20.29 12.21
C TYR A 334 8.71 -19.52 12.05
N GLU A 335 8.25 -18.93 13.14
CA GLU A 335 7.12 -18.00 13.15
C GLU A 335 7.41 -16.83 14.09
N LEU A 336 7.25 -15.61 13.57
CA LEU A 336 7.23 -14.37 14.32
C LEU A 336 5.92 -13.64 14.01
N LEU A 337 5.17 -13.27 15.02
CA LEU A 337 3.94 -12.48 14.92
C LEU A 337 4.19 -11.07 15.46
N LEU A 338 3.83 -10.06 14.70
CA LEU A 338 3.72 -8.68 15.15
C LEU A 338 2.24 -8.36 15.34
N GLY A 339 1.87 -7.96 16.53
CA GLY A 339 0.48 -7.73 16.91
C GLY A 339 0.13 -6.28 17.25
N ASN A 340 1.14 -5.44 17.46
CA ASN A 340 0.94 -4.01 17.74
C ASN A 340 2.25 -3.24 17.53
N ILE A 341 2.11 -2.01 17.07
CA ILE A 341 3.13 -0.96 17.09
C ILE A 341 2.51 0.27 17.70
#